data_a75a922521b8d23c31723b7cc829c87f
#
_entry.id   a75a922521b8d23c31723b7cc829c87f
#
_cell.length_a   1.000
_cell.length_b   1.000
_cell.length_c   1.000
_cell.angle_alpha   90.00
_cell.angle_beta   90.00
_cell.angle_gamma   90.00
#
_symmetry.space_group_name_H-M   'P 1'
#
loop_
_entity.id
_entity.type
_entity.pdbx_description
1 polymer ?
#
loop_
_entity_poly.entity_id
_entity_poly.type
_entity_poly.pdbx_seq_one_letter_code
_entity_poly.pdbx_strand_id
1 'polypeptide(L)'
;MSETSPMQLPLLPLRDVVVYPHMVLPLFVGRERSIEALEHAMAGSKQVLLVAQREAGDDDPGVDDLYQVGTISTILQLLKLPDGTIKVLVEGGERAVVEAIDSGEEFSLATVRQLECDELSQDEVDATVRETVGHFEKYVNVSKKVPNEVLTSLSGIDDPGRLADTIAAHMSVDLE
;
A
#
# COMPACT_ATOMS: atom_id res chain seq x y z
N MET A 1 -19.62 -9.08 -14.85
CA MET A 1 -18.89 -9.57 -13.66
C MET A 1 -17.57 -10.15 -14.13
N SER A 2 -16.54 -9.33 -14.15
CA SER A 2 -15.18 -9.83 -14.45
C SER A 2 -14.67 -10.47 -13.16
N GLU A 3 -14.78 -11.79 -13.05
CA GLU A 3 -14.04 -12.53 -12.04
C GLU A 3 -12.55 -12.34 -12.34
N THR A 4 -11.93 -11.40 -11.63
CA THR A 4 -10.49 -11.24 -11.68
C THR A 4 -9.88 -12.52 -11.11
N SER A 5 -9.21 -13.28 -11.96
CA SER A 5 -8.61 -14.56 -11.55
C SER A 5 -7.64 -14.32 -10.39
N PRO A 6 -7.62 -15.21 -9.38
CA PRO A 6 -6.69 -15.07 -8.27
C PRO A 6 -5.24 -15.07 -8.78
N MET A 7 -4.45 -14.16 -8.24
CA MET A 7 -3.05 -13.94 -8.58
C MET A 7 -2.17 -14.33 -7.40
N GLN A 8 -1.02 -14.95 -7.66
CA GLN A 8 -0.03 -15.21 -6.63
C GLN A 8 1.13 -14.21 -6.72
N LEU A 9 1.44 -13.59 -5.59
CA LEU A 9 2.51 -12.59 -5.48
C LEU A 9 3.38 -12.86 -4.25
N PRO A 10 4.69 -12.58 -4.34
CA PRO A 10 5.55 -12.55 -3.15
C PRO A 10 5.00 -11.55 -2.13
N LEU A 11 4.92 -11.99 -0.88
CA LEU A 11 4.39 -11.20 0.22
C LEU A 11 5.51 -10.42 0.93
N LEU A 12 5.30 -9.12 1.12
CA LEU A 12 6.19 -8.25 1.87
C LEU A 12 5.42 -7.56 3.00
N PRO A 13 5.52 -8.08 4.24
CA PRO A 13 4.90 -7.44 5.39
C PRO A 13 5.59 -6.12 5.75
N LEU A 14 4.81 -5.07 6.00
CA LEU A 14 5.28 -3.75 6.41
C LEU A 14 4.95 -3.50 7.88
N ARG A 15 5.92 -2.98 8.66
CA ARG A 15 5.79 -2.80 10.11
C ARG A 15 4.86 -1.65 10.49
N ASP A 16 5.12 -0.49 9.93
CA ASP A 16 4.58 0.80 10.40
C ASP A 16 4.18 1.75 9.26
N VAL A 17 4.04 1.21 8.05
CA VAL A 17 3.65 1.99 6.89
C VAL A 17 2.58 1.27 6.08
N VAL A 18 1.62 2.04 5.58
CA VAL A 18 0.64 1.58 4.59
C VAL A 18 0.99 2.20 3.24
N VAL A 19 1.07 1.38 2.22
CA VAL A 19 1.28 1.83 0.84
C VAL A 19 -0.06 1.90 0.14
N TYR A 20 -0.45 3.11 -0.24
CA TYR A 20 -1.68 3.35 -0.99
C TYR A 20 -1.43 3.30 -2.50
N PRO A 21 -2.47 3.05 -3.31
CA PRO A 21 -2.38 3.20 -4.77
C PRO A 21 -1.77 4.54 -5.18
N HIS A 22 -0.96 4.53 -6.24
CA HIS A 22 -0.21 5.67 -6.78
C HIS A 22 0.88 6.28 -5.88
N MET A 23 1.08 5.73 -4.70
CA MET A 23 2.13 6.17 -3.79
C MET A 23 3.49 5.60 -4.24
N VAL A 24 4.51 6.45 -4.34
CA VAL A 24 5.89 6.06 -4.63
C VAL A 24 6.75 6.36 -3.42
N LEU A 25 7.37 5.35 -2.84
CA LEU A 25 8.20 5.52 -1.65
C LEU A 25 9.34 4.51 -1.57
N PRO A 26 10.45 4.88 -0.91
CA PRO A 26 11.52 3.94 -0.59
C PRO A 26 11.16 3.13 0.66
N LEU A 27 11.42 1.83 0.61
CA LEU A 27 11.35 0.94 1.76
C LEU A 27 12.74 0.39 2.08
N PHE A 28 13.03 0.19 3.37
CA PHE A 28 14.25 -0.46 3.84
C PHE A 28 13.90 -1.84 4.36
N VAL A 29 14.45 -2.86 3.72
CA VAL A 29 14.12 -4.26 3.99
C VAL A 29 15.34 -4.99 4.49
N GLY A 30 15.27 -5.50 5.72
CA GLY A 30 16.37 -6.22 6.37
C GLY A 30 16.03 -7.65 6.79
N ARG A 31 14.75 -8.05 6.75
CA ARG A 31 14.36 -9.43 7.06
C ARG A 31 14.72 -10.35 5.90
N GLU A 32 15.35 -11.49 6.19
CA GLU A 32 15.79 -12.47 5.19
C GLU A 32 14.64 -12.91 4.28
N ARG A 33 13.51 -13.30 4.85
CA ARG A 33 12.31 -13.72 4.07
C ARG A 33 11.77 -12.61 3.15
N SER A 34 11.86 -11.37 3.57
CA SER A 34 11.44 -10.22 2.75
C SER A 34 12.45 -9.92 1.63
N ILE A 35 13.73 -10.14 1.89
CA ILE A 35 14.81 -10.03 0.88
C ILE A 35 14.60 -11.09 -0.21
N GLU A 36 14.37 -12.34 0.16
CA GLU A 36 14.10 -13.43 -0.78
C GLU A 36 12.84 -13.16 -1.62
N ALA A 37 11.78 -12.65 -0.99
CA ALA A 37 10.56 -12.24 -1.70
C ALA A 37 10.84 -11.17 -2.77
N LEU A 38 11.65 -10.17 -2.44
CA LEU A 38 12.05 -9.11 -3.38
C LEU A 38 12.92 -9.66 -4.52
N GLU A 39 13.86 -10.53 -4.24
CA GLU A 39 14.73 -11.14 -5.24
C GLU A 39 13.91 -12.02 -6.21
N HIS A 40 12.98 -12.79 -5.67
CA HIS A 40 12.05 -13.57 -6.48
C HIS A 40 11.19 -12.69 -7.39
N ALA A 41 10.64 -11.60 -6.85
CA ALA A 41 9.86 -10.64 -7.63
C ALA A 41 10.67 -10.00 -8.76
N MET A 42 11.93 -9.62 -8.47
CA MET A 42 12.83 -9.02 -9.46
C MET A 42 13.18 -9.97 -10.61
N ALA A 43 13.25 -11.26 -10.35
CA ALA A 43 13.47 -12.28 -11.37
C ALA A 43 12.23 -12.52 -12.25
N GLY A 44 11.05 -12.10 -11.81
CA GLY A 44 9.77 -12.31 -12.47
C GLY A 44 9.08 -11.02 -12.91
N SER A 45 7.84 -10.84 -12.43
CA SER A 45 6.96 -9.73 -12.81
C SER A 45 7.35 -8.37 -12.23
N LYS A 46 8.26 -8.30 -11.30
CA LYS A 46 8.61 -7.14 -10.46
C LYS A 46 7.44 -6.63 -9.62
N GLN A 47 6.47 -7.48 -9.37
CA GLN A 47 5.33 -7.18 -8.52
C GLN A 47 5.43 -7.90 -7.18
N VAL A 48 5.02 -7.21 -6.13
CA VAL A 48 4.93 -7.72 -4.76
C VAL A 48 3.61 -7.30 -4.15
N LEU A 49 3.13 -8.06 -3.17
CA LEU A 49 2.04 -7.63 -2.32
C LEU A 49 2.62 -6.96 -1.08
N LEU A 50 2.32 -5.69 -0.90
CA LEU A 50 2.63 -4.94 0.31
C LEU A 50 1.41 -4.97 1.23
N VAL A 51 1.61 -5.45 2.45
CA VAL A 51 0.55 -5.53 3.45
C VAL A 51 1.07 -5.09 4.81
N ALA A 52 0.28 -4.29 5.55
CA ALA A 52 0.68 -3.83 6.87
C ALA A 52 0.51 -4.94 7.93
N GLN A 53 1.42 -4.99 8.89
CA GLN A 53 1.31 -5.79 10.10
C GLN A 53 0.38 -5.12 11.10
N ARG A 54 -0.31 -5.91 11.93
CA ARG A 54 -1.08 -5.40 13.06
C ARG A 54 -0.19 -4.91 14.19
N GLU A 55 0.90 -5.64 14.45
CA GLU A 55 1.90 -5.33 15.46
C GLU A 55 3.26 -5.03 14.80
N ALA A 56 3.71 -3.78 14.87
CA ALA A 56 4.97 -3.34 14.26
C ALA A 56 6.22 -4.04 14.86
N GLY A 57 6.12 -4.47 16.11
CA GLY A 57 7.20 -5.16 16.82
C GLY A 57 7.38 -6.64 16.47
N ASP A 58 6.47 -7.23 15.72
CA ASP A 58 6.57 -8.63 15.33
C ASP A 58 7.61 -8.81 14.22
N ASP A 59 8.60 -9.66 14.48
CA ASP A 59 9.68 -9.93 13.51
C ASP A 59 9.31 -11.01 12.50
N ASP A 60 8.40 -11.92 12.84
CA ASP A 60 7.95 -13.00 11.96
C ASP A 60 6.42 -13.13 11.98
N PRO A 61 5.70 -12.14 11.41
CA PRO A 61 4.25 -12.10 11.46
C PRO A 61 3.65 -13.29 10.69
N GLY A 62 2.72 -13.98 11.35
CA GLY A 62 1.89 -15.00 10.74
C GLY A 62 0.72 -14.40 9.95
N VAL A 63 -0.12 -15.25 9.40
CA VAL A 63 -1.28 -14.84 8.57
C VAL A 63 -2.24 -13.95 9.36
N ASP A 64 -2.49 -14.28 10.63
CA ASP A 64 -3.43 -13.54 11.48
C ASP A 64 -2.87 -12.20 11.99
N ASP A 65 -1.55 -12.00 11.88
CA ASP A 65 -0.84 -10.79 12.28
C ASP A 65 -0.80 -9.73 11.17
N LEU A 66 -1.38 -10.03 10.02
CA LEU A 66 -1.46 -9.14 8.87
C LEU A 66 -2.88 -8.62 8.64
N TYR A 67 -2.98 -7.44 8.04
CA TYR A 67 -4.26 -6.96 7.52
C TYR A 67 -4.68 -7.75 6.29
N GLN A 68 -5.98 -7.83 6.04
CA GLN A 68 -6.53 -8.63 4.93
C GLN A 68 -6.49 -7.90 3.57
N VAL A 69 -6.28 -6.60 3.58
CA VAL A 69 -6.18 -5.80 2.37
C VAL A 69 -4.77 -5.28 2.24
N GLY A 70 -4.15 -5.53 1.11
CA GLY A 70 -2.84 -5.04 0.74
C GLY A 70 -2.88 -4.28 -0.58
N THR A 71 -1.72 -3.86 -1.04
CA THR A 71 -1.55 -3.14 -2.31
C THR A 71 -0.59 -3.91 -3.20
N ILE A 72 -1.05 -4.31 -4.37
CA ILE A 72 -0.20 -4.86 -5.42
C ILE A 72 0.72 -3.73 -5.88
N SER A 73 2.02 -3.90 -5.72
CA SER A 73 2.98 -2.84 -5.98
C SER A 73 4.08 -3.30 -6.93
N THR A 74 4.60 -2.36 -7.70
CA THR A 74 5.68 -2.60 -8.65
C THR A 74 7.01 -2.13 -8.07
N ILE A 75 8.05 -2.94 -8.18
CA ILE A 75 9.42 -2.56 -7.82
C ILE A 75 9.99 -1.72 -8.96
N LEU A 76 10.28 -0.46 -8.67
CA LEU A 76 10.90 0.47 -9.62
C LEU A 76 12.42 0.37 -9.59
N GLN A 77 13.01 0.26 -8.40
CA GLN A 77 14.45 0.18 -8.19
C GLN A 77 14.77 -0.62 -6.93
N LEU A 78 15.84 -1.39 -6.99
CA LEU A 78 16.36 -2.15 -5.86
C LEU A 78 17.86 -1.89 -5.71
N LEU A 79 18.29 -1.53 -4.50
CA LEU A 79 19.68 -1.26 -4.16
C LEU A 79 20.09 -2.06 -2.93
N LYS A 80 21.08 -2.93 -3.08
CA LYS A 80 21.70 -3.65 -1.94
C LYS A 80 22.70 -2.74 -1.23
N LEU A 81 22.52 -2.58 0.08
CA LEU A 81 23.41 -1.78 0.93
C LEU A 81 24.53 -2.64 1.53
N PRO A 82 25.66 -2.03 1.94
CA PRO A 82 26.81 -2.78 2.47
C PRO A 82 26.53 -3.55 3.76
N ASP A 83 25.49 -3.17 4.52
CA ASP A 83 25.06 -3.84 5.75
C ASP A 83 24.11 -5.04 5.51
N GLY A 84 23.84 -5.37 4.24
CA GLY A 84 22.93 -6.45 3.85
C GLY A 84 21.46 -6.02 3.73
N THR A 85 21.12 -4.81 4.13
CA THR A 85 19.78 -4.25 3.95
C THR A 85 19.52 -3.91 2.47
N ILE A 86 18.31 -4.08 2.02
CA ILE A 86 17.87 -3.65 0.68
C ILE A 86 17.05 -2.37 0.80
N LYS A 87 17.44 -1.36 0.05
CA LYS A 87 16.61 -0.19 -0.23
C LYS A 87 15.85 -0.44 -1.53
N VAL A 88 14.54 -0.49 -1.46
CA VAL A 88 13.68 -0.72 -2.62
C VAL A 88 12.74 0.47 -2.83
N LEU A 89 12.65 0.95 -4.06
CA LEU A 89 11.66 1.95 -4.45
C LEU A 89 10.48 1.23 -5.05
N VAL A 90 9.30 1.46 -4.47
CA VAL A 90 8.05 0.82 -4.88
C VAL A 90 7.01 1.84 -5.28
N GLU A 91 6.15 1.45 -6.21
CA GLU A 91 4.95 2.20 -6.61
C GLU A 91 3.72 1.36 -6.30
N GLY A 92 2.81 1.90 -5.51
CA GLY A 92 1.53 1.28 -5.20
C GLY A 92 0.63 1.25 -6.43
N GLY A 93 0.06 0.08 -6.71
CA GLY A 93 -0.91 -0.14 -7.76
C GLY A 93 -2.31 -0.35 -7.18
N GLU A 94 -2.93 -1.47 -7.52
CA GLU A 94 -4.29 -1.79 -7.13
C GLU A 94 -4.37 -2.39 -5.71
N ARG A 95 -5.45 -2.11 -5.00
CA ARG A 95 -5.77 -2.82 -3.76
C ARG A 95 -6.16 -4.26 -4.05
N ALA A 96 -5.78 -5.16 -3.15
CA ALA A 96 -6.13 -6.55 -3.25
C ALA A 96 -6.48 -7.14 -1.89
N VAL A 97 -7.46 -8.04 -1.89
CA VAL A 97 -7.82 -8.84 -0.73
C VAL A 97 -6.92 -10.08 -0.72
N VAL A 98 -6.34 -10.37 0.42
CA VAL A 98 -5.56 -11.58 0.65
C VAL A 98 -6.53 -12.74 0.93
N GLU A 99 -6.57 -13.72 0.03
CA GLU A 99 -7.42 -14.91 0.16
C GLU A 99 -6.70 -16.05 0.86
N ALA A 100 -5.41 -16.20 0.60
CA ALA A 100 -4.57 -17.22 1.22
C ALA A 100 -3.11 -16.78 1.23
N ILE A 101 -2.35 -17.28 2.22
CA ILE A 101 -0.90 -17.12 2.29
C ILE A 101 -0.29 -18.51 2.39
N ASP A 102 0.61 -18.81 1.48
CA ASP A 102 1.46 -20.01 1.49
C ASP A 102 2.84 -19.61 2.04
N SER A 103 3.12 -20.05 3.26
CA SER A 103 4.41 -19.81 3.92
C SER A 103 5.44 -20.83 3.43
N GLY A 104 6.12 -20.51 2.34
CA GLY A 104 7.24 -21.29 1.83
C GLY A 104 8.46 -21.25 2.78
N GLU A 105 9.49 -22.05 2.47
CA GLU A 105 10.71 -22.13 3.26
C GLU A 105 11.51 -20.82 3.19
N GLU A 106 11.64 -20.20 2.03
CA GLU A 106 12.45 -18.99 1.80
C GLU A 106 11.62 -17.71 1.97
N PHE A 107 10.43 -17.66 1.38
CA PHE A 107 9.51 -16.52 1.44
C PHE A 107 8.06 -16.98 1.37
N SER A 108 7.13 -16.07 1.59
CA SER A 108 5.69 -16.35 1.51
C SER A 108 5.09 -15.85 0.21
N LEU A 109 4.16 -16.63 -0.35
CA LEU A 109 3.32 -16.25 -1.48
C LEU A 109 1.91 -15.96 -1.00
N ALA A 110 1.37 -14.83 -1.41
CA ALA A 110 -0.03 -14.50 -1.16
C ALA A 110 -0.86 -14.74 -2.42
N THR A 111 -1.96 -15.46 -2.25
CA THR A 111 -3.02 -15.53 -3.26
C THR A 111 -3.96 -14.37 -3.02
N VAL A 112 -4.10 -13.49 -4.00
CA VAL A 112 -4.85 -12.25 -3.87
C VAL A 112 -5.87 -12.10 -4.98
N ARG A 113 -6.95 -11.40 -4.68
CA ARG A 113 -7.97 -10.96 -5.64
C ARG A 113 -8.04 -9.43 -5.58
N GLN A 114 -8.00 -8.81 -6.74
CA GLN A 114 -8.13 -7.36 -6.84
C GLN A 114 -9.43 -6.88 -6.20
N LEU A 115 -9.35 -5.81 -5.41
CA LEU A 115 -10.50 -5.21 -4.76
C LEU A 115 -11.18 -4.26 -5.74
N GLU A 116 -12.41 -4.60 -6.12
CA GLU A 116 -13.27 -3.71 -6.93
C GLU A 116 -14.01 -2.75 -6.00
N CYS A 117 -14.19 -1.50 -6.46
CA CYS A 117 -15.00 -0.51 -5.75
C CYS A 117 -16.44 -0.54 -6.25
N ASP A 118 -17.39 -0.32 -5.35
CA ASP A 118 -18.79 -0.16 -5.73
C ASP A 118 -19.00 1.11 -6.55
N GLU A 119 -19.85 1.03 -7.56
CA GLU A 119 -20.26 2.19 -8.35
C GLU A 119 -21.28 3.03 -7.57
N LEU A 120 -20.92 4.28 -7.28
CA LEU A 120 -21.82 5.28 -6.70
C LEU A 120 -22.33 6.22 -7.78
N SER A 121 -23.49 6.85 -7.54
CA SER A 121 -23.96 7.91 -8.43
C SER A 121 -23.05 9.13 -8.40
N GLN A 122 -22.94 9.85 -9.50
CA GLN A 122 -22.06 11.01 -9.61
C GLN A 122 -22.41 12.09 -8.56
N ASP A 123 -23.66 12.31 -8.27
CA ASP A 123 -24.11 13.29 -7.26
C ASP A 123 -23.64 12.91 -5.84
N GLU A 124 -23.68 11.62 -5.49
CA GLU A 124 -23.18 11.12 -4.21
C GLU A 124 -21.66 11.26 -4.13
N VAL A 125 -20.95 10.93 -5.20
CA VAL A 125 -19.49 11.10 -5.30
C VAL A 125 -19.11 12.56 -5.11
N ASP A 126 -19.74 13.48 -5.83
CA ASP A 126 -19.43 14.92 -5.79
C ASP A 126 -19.70 15.52 -4.40
N ALA A 127 -20.76 15.09 -3.72
CA ALA A 127 -21.09 15.53 -2.36
C ALA A 127 -20.03 15.03 -1.37
N THR A 128 -19.68 13.75 -1.44
CA THR A 128 -18.70 13.12 -0.56
C THR A 128 -17.30 13.69 -0.76
N VAL A 129 -16.88 13.91 -2.01
CA VAL A 129 -15.58 14.54 -2.34
C VAL A 129 -15.49 15.94 -1.72
N ARG A 130 -16.54 16.75 -1.88
CA ARG A 130 -16.57 18.12 -1.34
C ARG A 130 -16.47 18.15 0.18
N GLU A 131 -17.17 17.26 0.85
CA GLU A 131 -17.15 17.14 2.30
C GLU A 131 -15.77 16.65 2.79
N THR A 132 -15.20 15.63 2.15
CA THR A 132 -13.90 15.06 2.48
C THR A 132 -12.78 16.08 2.32
N VAL A 133 -12.73 16.81 1.22
CA VAL A 133 -11.75 17.88 1.01
C VAL A 133 -11.87 18.97 2.07
N GLY A 134 -13.09 19.40 2.40
CA GLY A 134 -13.32 20.40 3.46
C GLY A 134 -12.87 19.94 4.85
N HIS A 135 -13.02 18.66 5.18
CA HIS A 135 -12.50 18.07 6.42
C HIS A 135 -10.96 17.99 6.40
N PHE A 136 -10.38 17.61 5.27
CA PHE A 136 -8.93 17.55 5.14
C PHE A 136 -8.26 18.93 5.22
N GLU A 137 -8.87 19.98 4.65
CA GLU A 137 -8.40 21.35 4.82
C GLU A 137 -8.33 21.76 6.31
N LYS A 138 -9.36 21.39 7.09
CA LYS A 138 -9.35 21.63 8.54
C LYS A 138 -8.23 20.85 9.23
N TYR A 139 -8.03 19.59 8.84
CA TYR A 139 -6.94 18.74 9.36
C TYR A 139 -5.57 19.35 9.07
N VAL A 140 -5.30 19.80 7.85
CA VAL A 140 -4.03 20.43 7.45
C VAL A 140 -3.76 21.69 8.29
N ASN A 141 -4.79 22.53 8.49
CA ASN A 141 -4.67 23.74 9.27
C ASN A 141 -4.36 23.50 10.75
N VAL A 142 -4.83 22.40 11.31
CA VAL A 142 -4.62 22.03 12.73
C VAL A 142 -3.32 21.24 12.94
N SER A 143 -3.03 20.27 12.07
CA SER A 143 -1.92 19.34 12.29
C SER A 143 -0.54 19.97 12.10
N LYS A 144 -0.41 21.00 11.28
CA LYS A 144 0.85 21.70 10.90
C LYS A 144 1.96 20.75 10.37
N LYS A 145 1.66 19.47 10.19
CA LYS A 145 2.58 18.45 9.67
C LYS A 145 2.49 18.30 8.14
N VAL A 146 1.36 18.71 7.58
CA VAL A 146 1.07 18.60 6.14
C VAL A 146 1.28 19.97 5.50
N PRO A 147 2.12 20.07 4.46
CA PRO A 147 2.30 21.32 3.72
C PRO A 147 1.01 21.78 3.02
N ASN A 148 0.77 23.09 3.00
CA ASN A 148 -0.43 23.63 2.33
C ASN A 148 -0.45 23.37 0.82
N GLU A 149 0.69 23.13 0.21
CA GLU A 149 0.84 22.77 -1.21
C GLU A 149 0.10 21.48 -1.56
N VAL A 150 -0.09 20.59 -0.59
CA VAL A 150 -0.89 19.36 -0.77
C VAL A 150 -2.33 19.70 -1.14
N LEU A 151 -2.94 20.70 -0.51
CA LEU A 151 -4.30 21.14 -0.84
C LEU A 151 -4.43 21.61 -2.29
N THR A 152 -3.41 22.31 -2.78
CA THR A 152 -3.36 22.74 -4.20
C THR A 152 -3.25 21.54 -5.12
N SER A 153 -2.47 20.52 -4.75
CA SER A 153 -2.30 19.29 -5.54
C SER A 153 -3.60 18.49 -5.62
N LEU A 154 -4.42 18.49 -4.57
CA LEU A 154 -5.71 17.78 -4.55
C LEU A 154 -6.70 18.34 -5.59
N SER A 155 -6.67 19.64 -5.85
CA SER A 155 -7.57 20.30 -6.80
C SER A 155 -7.37 19.85 -8.24
N GLY A 156 -6.25 19.22 -8.56
CA GLY A 156 -5.94 18.65 -9.88
C GLY A 156 -6.28 17.17 -10.03
N ILE A 157 -6.86 16.54 -9.00
CA ILE A 157 -7.21 15.11 -9.02
C ILE A 157 -8.70 14.95 -9.26
N ASP A 158 -9.07 14.43 -10.43
CA ASP A 158 -10.48 14.21 -10.82
C ASP A 158 -11.03 12.87 -10.34
N ASP A 159 -10.17 11.85 -10.23
CA ASP A 159 -10.59 10.52 -9.76
C ASP A 159 -10.79 10.52 -8.23
N PRO A 160 -12.01 10.21 -7.73
CA PRO A 160 -12.31 10.25 -6.30
C PRO A 160 -11.52 9.21 -5.49
N GLY A 161 -11.24 8.04 -6.06
CA GLY A 161 -10.42 7.01 -5.42
C GLY A 161 -8.98 7.48 -5.22
N ARG A 162 -8.38 8.05 -6.26
CA ARG A 162 -7.03 8.62 -6.19
C ARG A 162 -6.97 9.82 -5.22
N LEU A 163 -8.01 10.63 -5.17
CA LEU A 163 -8.11 11.73 -4.21
C LEU A 163 -8.10 11.20 -2.76
N ALA A 164 -8.91 10.19 -2.46
CA ALA A 164 -8.97 9.57 -1.15
C ALA A 164 -7.61 8.95 -0.75
N ASP A 165 -6.95 8.26 -1.65
CA ASP A 165 -5.64 7.65 -1.43
C ASP A 165 -4.56 8.70 -1.17
N THR A 166 -4.59 9.81 -1.91
CA THR A 166 -3.65 10.93 -1.73
C THR A 166 -3.85 11.60 -0.36
N ILE A 167 -5.10 11.80 0.06
CA ILE A 167 -5.43 12.33 1.39
C ILE A 167 -4.91 11.37 2.47
N ALA A 168 -5.22 10.08 2.37
CA ALA A 168 -4.81 9.07 3.33
C ALA A 168 -3.28 8.99 3.47
N ALA A 169 -2.54 9.08 2.38
CA ALA A 169 -1.08 9.07 2.37
C ALA A 169 -0.44 10.25 3.13
N HIS A 170 -1.16 11.36 3.28
CA HIS A 170 -0.70 12.55 4.01
C HIS A 170 -1.22 12.64 5.45
N MET A 171 -2.08 11.74 5.86
CA MET A 171 -2.55 11.68 7.25
C MET A 171 -1.50 11.02 8.14
N SER A 172 -1.22 11.63 9.29
CA SER A 172 -0.36 11.06 10.33
C SER A 172 -1.23 10.43 11.40
N VAL A 173 -1.62 9.18 11.17
CA VAL A 173 -2.43 8.38 12.09
C VAL A 173 -1.69 7.09 12.41
N ASP A 174 -1.91 6.55 13.60
CA ASP A 174 -1.37 5.26 13.99
C ASP A 174 -2.16 4.14 13.30
N LEU A 175 -1.49 3.02 13.04
CA LEU A 175 -2.11 1.80 12.52
C LEU A 175 -2.73 1.02 13.70
N GLU A 176 -4.03 1.18 13.91
CA GLU A 176 -4.82 0.41 14.87
C GLU A 176 -6.10 -0.15 14.20
#